data_3558c8832c75f228c71c22501d7daf2a
#
_entry.id   3558c8832c75f228c71c22501d7daf2a
#
_cell.length_a   1.000
_cell.length_b   1.000
_cell.length_c   1.000
_cell.angle_alpha   90.00
_cell.angle_beta   90.00
_cell.angle_gamma   90.00
#
_symmetry.space_group_name_H-M   'P 1'
#
loop_
_entity.id
_entity.type
_entity.pdbx_description
1 polymer ?
#
loop_
_entity_poly.entity_id
_entity_poly.type
_entity_poly.pdbx_seq_one_letter_code
_entity_poly.pdbx_strand_id
1 'polypeptide(L)'
;MAIVDRHGLPVAVHVASASPYEPHLVPATLDARFLADLPPRLIGDRGYDSDALDETLRTTYGIEMIAANRRGRRRTQDGRPLRRARRRWKVERFFAWLHNSRRVVTRWERKVENYLGMVQLACARMLLRAFMR
;
A
#
# COMPACT_ATOMS: atom_id res chain seq x y z
N MET A 1 -3.24 -5.99 -1.57
CA MET A 1 -2.74 -4.74 -0.96
C MET A 1 -1.76 -4.04 -1.88
N ALA A 2 -1.64 -2.71 -1.82
CA ALA A 2 -0.64 -1.95 -2.58
C ALA A 2 -0.09 -0.79 -1.76
N ILE A 3 1.18 -0.47 -1.99
CA ILE A 3 1.84 0.73 -1.49
C ILE A 3 2.22 1.58 -2.69
N VAL A 4 1.90 2.87 -2.64
CA VAL A 4 2.18 3.84 -3.71
C VAL A 4 3.01 5.01 -3.19
N ASP A 5 3.77 5.62 -4.08
CA ASP A 5 4.58 6.79 -3.78
C ASP A 5 3.73 8.09 -3.72
N ARG A 6 4.42 9.22 -3.53
CA ARG A 6 3.79 10.56 -3.52
C ARG A 6 3.12 10.94 -4.85
N HIS A 7 3.43 10.26 -5.94
CA HIS A 7 2.84 10.50 -7.27
C HIS A 7 1.71 9.51 -7.59
N GLY A 8 1.47 8.51 -6.72
CA GLY A 8 0.50 7.44 -6.91
C GLY A 8 1.04 6.31 -7.79
N LEU A 9 2.36 6.23 -7.96
CA LEU A 9 3.02 5.13 -8.67
C LEU A 9 3.25 3.95 -7.73
N PRO A 10 3.12 2.71 -8.21
CA PRO A 10 3.27 1.53 -7.37
C PRO A 10 4.71 1.35 -6.87
N VAL A 11 4.85 1.18 -5.56
CA VAL A 11 6.11 0.84 -4.89
C VAL A 11 6.14 -0.64 -4.52
N ALA A 12 5.00 -1.16 -4.09
CA ALA A 12 4.85 -2.56 -3.73
C ALA A 12 3.42 -3.04 -3.98
N VAL A 13 3.26 -4.30 -4.36
CA VAL A 13 1.96 -4.97 -4.47
C VAL A 13 2.04 -6.37 -3.89
N HIS A 14 1.00 -6.76 -3.19
CA HIS A 14 0.85 -8.10 -2.62
C HIS A 14 -0.58 -8.58 -2.82
N VAL A 15 -0.74 -9.86 -3.17
CA VAL A 15 -2.04 -10.53 -3.33
C VAL A 15 -2.18 -11.57 -2.23
N ALA A 16 -3.24 -11.46 -1.46
CA ALA A 16 -3.61 -12.42 -0.42
C ALA A 16 -5.10 -12.76 -0.54
N SER A 17 -5.55 -13.77 0.19
CA SER A 17 -6.98 -14.01 0.38
C SER A 17 -7.65 -12.82 1.08
N ALA A 18 -8.98 -12.73 1.03
CA ALA A 18 -9.71 -11.65 1.70
C ALA A 18 -9.84 -11.85 3.23
N SER A 19 -9.38 -13.00 3.76
CA SER A 19 -9.54 -13.34 5.17
C SER A 19 -8.58 -12.63 6.14
N PRO A 20 -7.27 -12.38 5.81
CA PRO A 20 -6.37 -11.71 6.73
C PRO A 20 -6.78 -10.26 6.99
N TYR A 21 -6.61 -9.85 8.25
CA TYR A 21 -6.73 -8.45 8.64
C TYR A 21 -5.66 -7.61 7.92
N GLU A 22 -6.07 -6.57 7.19
CA GLU A 22 -5.20 -5.81 6.27
C GLU A 22 -3.89 -5.31 6.88
N PRO A 23 -3.83 -4.78 8.14
CA PRO A 23 -2.58 -4.37 8.75
C PRO A 23 -1.53 -5.48 8.85
N HIS A 24 -1.93 -6.74 8.96
CA HIS A 24 -1.00 -7.88 8.98
C HIS A 24 -0.33 -8.14 7.63
N LEU A 25 -0.89 -7.60 6.54
CA LEU A 25 -0.33 -7.73 5.20
C LEU A 25 0.73 -6.67 4.88
N VAL A 26 0.89 -5.65 5.72
CA VAL A 26 1.83 -4.54 5.45
C VAL A 26 3.28 -5.02 5.38
N PRO A 27 3.80 -5.84 6.33
CA PRO A 27 5.15 -6.38 6.25
C PRO A 27 5.39 -7.16 4.97
N ALA A 28 4.52 -8.14 4.65
CA ALA A 28 4.63 -8.94 3.45
C ALA A 28 4.55 -8.10 2.15
N THR A 29 3.78 -7.01 2.17
CA THR A 29 3.72 -6.08 1.04
C THR A 29 5.01 -5.29 0.90
N LEU A 30 5.61 -4.84 2.01
CA LEU A 30 6.91 -4.15 2.01
C LEU A 30 8.03 -5.06 1.51
N ASP A 31 8.00 -6.34 1.88
CA ASP A 31 8.98 -7.33 1.42
C ASP A 31 8.88 -7.61 -0.09
N ALA A 32 7.68 -7.44 -0.66
CA ALA A 32 7.40 -7.56 -2.11
C ALA A 32 7.61 -6.25 -2.89
N ARG A 33 8.34 -5.27 -2.34
CA ARG A 33 8.58 -3.98 -2.99
C ARG A 33 9.43 -4.09 -4.26
N PHE A 34 9.19 -3.16 -5.18
CA PHE A 34 9.93 -3.07 -6.45
C PHE A 34 11.26 -2.31 -6.34
N LEU A 35 11.43 -1.51 -5.27
CA LEU A 35 12.59 -0.66 -5.04
C LEU A 35 13.40 -1.17 -3.84
N ALA A 36 14.71 -0.98 -3.87
CA ALA A 36 15.58 -1.35 -2.76
C ALA A 36 15.31 -0.49 -1.52
N ASP A 37 15.09 0.82 -1.73
CA ASP A 37 14.89 1.77 -0.65
C ASP A 37 13.49 1.67 -0.04
N LEU A 38 13.45 1.79 1.29
CA LEU A 38 12.20 1.87 2.04
C LEU A 38 11.77 3.32 2.24
N PRO A 39 10.46 3.62 2.15
CA PRO A 39 9.98 4.96 2.47
C PRO A 39 10.13 5.23 3.98
N PRO A 40 10.52 6.45 4.39
CA PRO A 40 10.62 6.77 5.82
C PRO A 40 9.25 6.84 6.52
N ARG A 41 8.17 6.90 5.75
CA ARG A 41 6.80 7.03 6.25
C ARG A 41 5.79 6.31 5.37
N LEU A 42 4.81 5.68 6.01
CA LEU A 42 3.61 5.15 5.37
C LEU A 42 2.38 5.92 5.85
N ILE A 43 1.42 6.10 4.96
CA ILE A 43 0.14 6.73 5.27
C ILE A 43 -0.96 5.71 5.02
N GLY A 44 -1.72 5.41 6.06
CA GLY A 44 -2.86 4.49 6.00
C GLY A 44 -4.17 5.14 6.49
N ASP A 45 -5.23 4.37 6.39
CA ASP A 45 -6.50 4.75 7.00
C ASP A 45 -6.56 4.37 8.50
N ARG A 46 -7.72 4.56 9.13
CA ARG A 46 -7.92 4.23 10.54
C ARG A 46 -7.77 2.73 10.84
N GLY A 47 -7.91 1.87 9.83
CA GLY A 47 -7.70 0.44 9.96
C GLY A 47 -6.27 0.09 10.35
N TYR A 48 -5.31 0.92 9.93
CA TYR A 48 -3.88 0.72 10.20
C TYR A 48 -3.40 1.35 11.53
N ASP A 49 -4.29 1.94 12.33
CA ASP A 49 -3.96 2.45 13.67
C ASP A 49 -3.80 1.27 14.67
N SER A 50 -2.58 0.75 14.78
CA SER A 50 -2.22 -0.42 15.58
C SER A 50 -0.82 -0.24 16.17
N ASP A 51 -0.70 -0.31 17.51
CA ASP A 51 0.58 -0.18 18.21
C ASP A 51 1.55 -1.32 17.82
N ALA A 52 1.03 -2.52 17.60
CA ALA A 52 1.83 -3.66 17.17
C ALA A 52 2.39 -3.46 15.75
N LEU A 53 1.59 -2.88 14.84
CA LEU A 53 2.05 -2.54 13.50
C LEU A 53 3.09 -1.41 13.55
N ASP A 54 2.83 -0.35 14.33
CA ASP A 54 3.74 0.79 14.49
C ASP A 54 5.11 0.32 14.99
N GLU A 55 5.12 -0.56 16.00
CA GLU A 55 6.35 -1.13 16.56
C GLU A 55 7.08 -1.99 15.53
N THR A 56 6.38 -2.87 14.81
CA THR A 56 6.98 -3.71 13.77
C THR A 56 7.59 -2.85 12.66
N LEU A 57 6.87 -1.85 12.17
CA LEU A 57 7.36 -0.97 11.12
C LEU A 57 8.57 -0.15 11.56
N ARG A 58 8.55 0.34 12.79
CA ARG A 58 9.65 1.13 13.35
C ARG A 58 10.91 0.28 13.56
N THR A 59 10.78 -0.91 14.15
CA THR A 59 11.94 -1.74 14.54
C THR A 59 12.53 -2.50 13.35
N THR A 60 11.67 -3.06 12.47
CA THR A 60 12.11 -3.92 11.37
C THR A 60 12.44 -3.13 10.11
N TYR A 61 11.69 -2.06 9.82
CA TYR A 61 11.78 -1.34 8.55
C TYR A 61 12.24 0.12 8.70
N GLY A 62 12.31 0.66 9.91
CA GLY A 62 12.62 2.07 10.15
C GLY A 62 11.53 3.03 9.64
N ILE A 63 10.28 2.58 9.55
CA ILE A 63 9.17 3.30 8.94
C ILE A 63 8.25 3.86 10.03
N GLU A 64 7.88 5.15 9.91
CA GLU A 64 6.82 5.79 10.70
C GLU A 64 5.46 5.55 10.03
N MET A 65 4.52 4.89 10.74
CA MET A 65 3.14 4.77 10.27
C MET A 65 2.32 5.99 10.66
N ILE A 66 1.59 6.56 9.70
CA ILE A 66 0.68 7.69 9.90
C ILE A 66 -0.74 7.23 9.58
N ALA A 67 -1.52 6.97 10.63
CA ALA A 67 -2.93 6.61 10.53
C ALA A 67 -3.76 7.44 11.50
N ALA A 68 -4.99 7.78 11.11
CA ALA A 68 -5.90 8.47 12.02
C ALA A 68 -6.35 7.52 13.13
N ASN A 69 -6.49 8.02 14.36
CA ASN A 69 -6.95 7.21 15.50
C ASN A 69 -8.29 6.54 15.23
N ARG A 70 -8.41 5.30 15.67
CA ARG A 70 -9.69 4.59 15.76
C ARG A 70 -10.60 5.28 16.78
N ARG A 71 -11.91 5.13 16.60
CA ARG A 71 -12.89 5.62 17.59
C ARG A 71 -12.63 4.97 18.95
N GLY A 72 -12.64 5.79 19.99
CA GLY A 72 -12.44 5.33 21.38
C GLY A 72 -10.97 5.28 21.84
N ARG A 73 -10.01 5.55 20.97
CA ARG A 73 -8.60 5.64 21.36
C ARG A 73 -8.31 6.97 22.04
N ARG A 74 -7.72 6.93 23.27
CA ARG A 74 -7.39 8.14 24.05
C ARG A 74 -6.07 8.81 23.65
N ARG A 75 -5.29 8.20 22.76
CA ARG A 75 -3.99 8.72 22.35
C ARG A 75 -4.19 9.98 21.50
N THR A 76 -3.63 11.09 21.95
CA THR A 76 -3.54 12.33 21.15
C THR A 76 -2.49 12.15 20.07
N GLN A 77 -2.86 12.45 18.83
CA GLN A 77 -1.93 12.49 17.70
C GLN A 77 -1.60 13.96 17.37
N ASP A 78 -0.35 14.20 16.99
CA ASP A 78 0.02 15.50 16.40
C ASP A 78 -0.73 15.68 15.07
N GLY A 79 -1.46 16.78 14.94
CA GLY A 79 -2.22 17.11 13.73
C GLY A 79 -1.35 17.33 12.48
N ARG A 80 -0.03 17.48 12.61
CA ARG A 80 0.90 17.64 11.48
C ARG A 80 1.02 16.38 10.62
N PRO A 81 1.26 15.17 11.18
CA PRO A 81 1.19 13.95 10.42
C PRO A 81 -0.16 13.71 9.78
N LEU A 82 -1.27 14.02 10.49
CA LEU A 82 -2.63 13.80 9.99
C LEU A 82 -2.98 14.63 8.75
N ARG A 83 -2.35 15.78 8.53
CA ARG A 83 -2.51 16.52 7.26
C ARG A 83 -2.05 15.70 6.06
N ARG A 84 -1.08 14.81 6.24
CA ARG A 84 -0.57 13.91 5.20
C ARG A 84 -1.56 12.81 4.88
N ALA A 85 -2.37 12.37 5.84
CA ALA A 85 -3.43 11.38 5.64
C ALA A 85 -4.44 11.80 4.56
N ARG A 86 -4.62 13.10 4.31
CA ARG A 86 -5.44 13.64 3.21
C ARG A 86 -4.93 13.23 1.82
N ARG A 87 -3.67 12.79 1.71
CA ARG A 87 -3.08 12.33 0.44
C ARG A 87 -3.39 10.87 0.10
N ARG A 88 -4.17 10.19 0.92
CA ARG A 88 -4.57 8.78 0.74
C ARG A 88 -5.27 8.51 -0.58
N TRP A 89 -5.99 9.47 -1.14
CA TRP A 89 -6.65 9.36 -2.45
C TRP A 89 -5.73 8.88 -3.58
N LYS A 90 -4.41 8.94 -3.39
CA LYS A 90 -3.42 8.48 -4.38
C LYS A 90 -3.44 6.97 -4.57
N VAL A 91 -3.70 6.20 -3.51
CA VAL A 91 -3.86 4.76 -3.62
C VAL A 91 -5.18 4.40 -4.31
N GLU A 92 -6.23 5.18 -4.08
CA GLU A 92 -7.50 5.01 -4.79
C GLU A 92 -7.34 5.26 -6.30
N ARG A 93 -6.59 6.31 -6.67
CA ARG A 93 -6.22 6.60 -8.05
C ARG A 93 -5.38 5.49 -8.67
N PHE A 94 -4.44 4.92 -7.93
CA PHE A 94 -3.67 3.76 -8.39
C PHE A 94 -4.58 2.59 -8.72
N PHE A 95 -5.52 2.24 -7.85
CA PHE A 95 -6.47 1.16 -8.12
C PHE A 95 -7.36 1.47 -9.33
N ALA A 96 -7.83 2.71 -9.49
CA ALA A 96 -8.57 3.12 -10.68
C ALA A 96 -7.74 2.91 -11.96
N TRP A 97 -6.45 3.23 -11.95
CA TRP A 97 -5.58 2.97 -13.10
C TRP A 97 -5.31 1.48 -13.31
N LEU A 98 -5.15 0.72 -12.23
CA LEU A 98 -4.95 -0.72 -12.28
C LEU A 98 -6.15 -1.43 -12.94
N HIS A 99 -7.35 -0.96 -12.66
CA HIS A 99 -8.59 -1.47 -13.24
C HIS A 99 -8.74 -1.20 -14.75
N ASN A 100 -7.92 -0.37 -15.36
CA ASN A 100 -7.83 -0.27 -16.82
C ASN A 100 -7.17 -1.51 -17.47
N SER A 101 -6.67 -2.44 -16.68
CA SER A 101 -6.10 -3.71 -17.14
C SER A 101 -7.15 -4.82 -16.96
N ARG A 102 -7.79 -5.24 -18.07
CA ARG A 102 -8.90 -6.22 -18.05
C ARG A 102 -8.59 -7.49 -17.24
N ARG A 103 -7.37 -8.01 -17.35
CA ARG A 103 -6.93 -9.21 -16.64
C ARG A 103 -6.80 -9.04 -15.13
N VAL A 104 -6.70 -7.80 -14.66
CA VAL A 104 -6.67 -7.47 -13.21
C VAL A 104 -8.09 -7.31 -12.68
N VAL A 105 -8.99 -6.73 -13.47
CA VAL A 105 -10.40 -6.54 -13.07
C VAL A 105 -11.13 -7.86 -12.99
N THR A 106 -10.98 -8.69 -14.01
CA THR A 106 -11.59 -10.03 -14.05
C THR A 106 -10.47 -11.05 -13.90
N ARG A 107 -10.44 -11.68 -12.73
CA ARG A 107 -9.47 -12.72 -12.46
C ARG A 107 -9.84 -14.01 -13.19
N TRP A 108 -9.06 -14.36 -14.19
CA TRP A 108 -9.14 -15.62 -14.93
C TRP A 108 -8.15 -16.65 -14.41
N GLU A 109 -7.10 -16.21 -13.75
CA GLU A 109 -6.01 -17.04 -13.25
C GLU A 109 -6.44 -17.81 -12.01
N ARG A 110 -6.35 -19.16 -12.07
CA ARG A 110 -6.60 -20.01 -10.91
C ARG A 110 -5.51 -19.90 -9.86
N LYS A 111 -4.25 -19.81 -10.30
CA LYS A 111 -3.08 -19.69 -9.43
C LYS A 111 -2.88 -18.22 -9.02
N VAL A 112 -2.62 -18.00 -7.74
CA VAL A 112 -2.39 -16.65 -7.19
C VAL A 112 -1.16 -16.00 -7.81
N GLU A 113 -0.11 -16.79 -8.05
CA GLU A 113 1.14 -16.31 -8.63
C GLU A 113 0.94 -15.76 -10.05
N ASN A 114 0.11 -16.41 -10.86
CA ASN A 114 -0.21 -15.93 -12.20
C ASN A 114 -1.01 -14.62 -12.15
N TYR A 115 -1.96 -14.51 -11.23
CA TYR A 115 -2.69 -13.27 -11.03
C TYR A 115 -1.78 -12.14 -10.54
N LEU A 116 -0.89 -12.43 -9.58
CA LEU A 116 0.13 -11.48 -9.12
C LEU A 116 1.00 -11.01 -10.29
N GLY A 117 1.42 -11.92 -11.17
CA GLY A 117 2.17 -11.57 -12.38
C GLY A 117 1.43 -10.59 -13.28
N MET A 118 0.10 -10.74 -13.46
CA MET A 118 -0.72 -9.78 -14.21
C MET A 118 -0.80 -8.42 -13.52
N VAL A 119 -0.90 -8.38 -12.20
CA VAL A 119 -0.87 -7.15 -11.41
C VAL A 119 0.49 -6.46 -11.57
N GLN A 120 1.60 -7.20 -11.47
CA GLN A 120 2.96 -6.67 -11.64
C GLN A 120 3.19 -6.13 -13.05
N LEU A 121 2.71 -6.80 -14.10
CA LEU A 121 2.77 -6.29 -15.48
C LEU A 121 2.00 -4.97 -15.64
N ALA A 122 0.83 -4.86 -15.01
CA ALA A 122 0.06 -3.61 -15.03
C ALA A 122 0.82 -2.49 -14.30
N CYS A 123 1.47 -2.79 -13.18
CA CYS A 123 2.34 -1.85 -12.45
C CYS A 123 3.54 -1.41 -13.30
N ALA A 124 4.24 -2.36 -13.94
CA ALA A 124 5.36 -2.07 -14.83
C ALA A 124 4.95 -1.14 -15.98
N ARG A 125 3.78 -1.38 -16.57
CA ARG A 125 3.22 -0.48 -17.61
C ARG A 125 2.97 0.94 -17.10
N MET A 126 2.49 1.10 -15.85
CA MET A 126 2.29 2.42 -15.25
C MET A 126 3.62 3.14 -15.03
N LEU A 127 4.61 2.42 -14.50
CA LEU A 127 5.96 2.97 -14.26
C LEU A 127 6.63 3.40 -15.57
N LEU A 128 6.58 2.56 -16.61
CA LEU A 128 7.10 2.90 -17.92
C LEU A 128 6.45 4.16 -18.49
N ARG A 129 5.13 4.28 -18.45
CA ARG A 129 4.43 5.47 -18.90
C ARG A 129 4.80 6.73 -18.13
N ALA A 130 5.09 6.61 -16.83
CA ALA A 130 5.54 7.74 -16.04
C ALA A 130 6.98 8.15 -16.36
N PHE A 131 7.84 7.17 -16.67
CA PHE A 131 9.24 7.39 -17.04
C PHE A 131 9.40 8.01 -18.43
N MET A 132 8.52 7.65 -19.37
CA MET A 132 8.57 8.14 -20.77
C MET A 132 7.91 9.52 -20.98
N ARG A 133 7.36 10.14 -19.92
CA ARG A 133 6.77 11.50 -19.96
C ARG A 133 7.75 12.55 -19.52
#